data_5ccdb49beb2c969f435f43cc2aa3bc58
#
_entry.id   5ccdb49beb2c969f435f43cc2aa3bc58
#
_cell.length_a   1.000
_cell.length_b   1.000
_cell.length_c   1.000
_cell.angle_alpha   90.00
_cell.angle_beta   90.00
_cell.angle_gamma   90.00
#
_symmetry.space_group_name_H-M   'P 1'
#
loop_
_entity.id
_entity.type
_entity.pdbx_description
1 polymer ?
#
loop_
_entity_poly.entity_id
_entity_poly.type
_entity_poly.pdbx_seq_one_letter_code
_entity_poly.pdbx_strand_id
1 'polypeptide(L)'
;MLDRPVSKRFSLLVLPIALSIFGVAQPTFAQVLVPHVPQLDPARLEEQGLSLAQESAQLAQFQQYELALVRAQLATQLVPENPQVWALLGSLYLQVGQDQAAIAPLQKAQSLDREEPAILFALGTAYFRLKQYDQSIDALRTGLRLKPDEPGALFDLGNAYYMQKRYGDAIASYQKAVEISDEFWPAINNIGLVLYEQGDVDGAVEQWRAAIAIDGTQTEPQLALAVALHAQGDQEEALTTGEAALRLDNRYGDLDFLVENLWGDRLLAQTRTFLQLPRIRETLSQLRQPQPQPEQ
;
A
#
# COMPACT_ATOMS: atom_id res chain seq x y z
N MET A 1 22.89 81.83 18.20
CA MET A 1 23.45 82.79 17.23
C MET A 1 22.63 82.57 15.98
N LEU A 2 21.59 83.39 15.78
CA LEU A 2 21.64 84.58 14.92
C LEU A 2 21.86 84.10 13.48
N ASP A 3 21.06 84.37 12.46
CA ASP A 3 20.12 85.42 12.23
C ASP A 3 19.18 85.10 11.06
N ARG A 4 17.97 85.56 11.14
CA ARG A 4 17.13 85.94 9.98
C ARG A 4 17.68 87.19 9.37
N PRO A 5 17.24 87.72 8.20
CA PRO A 5 15.88 87.76 7.65
C PRO A 5 15.77 87.94 6.10
N VAL A 6 14.55 88.25 5.73
CA VAL A 6 13.99 89.25 4.77
C VAL A 6 13.43 88.80 3.44
N SER A 7 12.17 88.87 3.45
CA SER A 7 11.12 89.08 2.45
C SER A 7 11.52 89.83 1.17
N LYS A 8 10.92 89.50 0.05
CA LYS A 8 10.35 90.43 -0.90
C LYS A 8 9.11 89.90 -1.60
N ARG A 9 8.02 90.56 -1.34
CA ARG A 9 6.76 90.54 -2.08
C ARG A 9 6.96 91.13 -3.47
N PHE A 10 6.38 90.49 -4.49
CA PHE A 10 5.91 91.15 -5.69
C PHE A 10 4.51 90.58 -6.05
N SER A 11 3.56 91.52 -5.90
CA SER A 11 2.24 91.41 -6.49
C SER A 11 2.31 91.90 -7.93
N LEU A 12 1.48 91.35 -8.79
CA LEU A 12 0.72 91.92 -9.90
C LEU A 12 0.44 90.80 -10.91
N LEU A 13 -0.64 90.58 -11.42
CA LEU A 13 -1.81 91.23 -11.97
C LEU A 13 -2.79 90.13 -12.47
N VAL A 14 -3.99 90.31 -12.16
CA VAL A 14 -5.11 89.53 -12.63
C VAL A 14 -5.44 89.84 -14.08
N LEU A 15 -5.64 88.74 -14.89
CA LEU A 15 -6.51 88.93 -16.08
C LEU A 15 -7.31 87.59 -16.24
N PRO A 16 -8.64 87.67 -16.25
CA PRO A 16 -9.45 86.46 -16.47
C PRO A 16 -9.64 86.33 -17.98
N ILE A 17 -9.13 85.23 -18.52
CA ILE A 17 -9.59 84.76 -19.82
C ILE A 17 -10.55 83.61 -19.55
N ALA A 18 -11.83 83.94 -19.60
CA ALA A 18 -12.89 82.96 -19.67
C ALA A 18 -12.87 82.27 -21.05
N LEU A 19 -12.37 81.07 -21.15
CA LEU A 19 -12.56 80.23 -22.31
C LEU A 19 -13.55 79.12 -21.90
N SER A 20 -14.81 79.38 -22.22
CA SER A 20 -15.86 78.35 -22.14
C SER A 20 -15.63 77.29 -23.22
N ILE A 21 -14.96 76.20 -22.83
CA ILE A 21 -14.92 75.03 -23.65
C ILE A 21 -16.14 74.13 -23.22
N PHE A 22 -17.21 74.26 -23.99
CA PHE A 22 -18.23 73.27 -23.97
C PHE A 22 -17.64 71.89 -24.46
N GLY A 23 -17.03 71.14 -23.54
CA GLY A 23 -16.67 69.81 -23.77
C GLY A 23 -17.93 68.97 -23.68
N VAL A 24 -18.44 68.54 -24.82
CA VAL A 24 -19.48 67.48 -24.90
C VAL A 24 -18.84 66.23 -24.28
N ALA A 25 -19.22 65.91 -23.05
CA ALA A 25 -18.87 64.66 -22.44
C ALA A 25 -19.50 63.54 -23.27
N GLN A 26 -18.68 62.87 -24.06
CA GLN A 26 -19.11 61.63 -24.71
C GLN A 26 -19.40 60.61 -23.62
N PRO A 27 -20.54 59.92 -23.66
CA PRO A 27 -20.80 58.82 -22.73
C PRO A 27 -19.75 57.75 -22.99
N THR A 28 -18.80 57.61 -22.06
CA THR A 28 -17.97 56.43 -22.00
C THR A 28 -18.88 55.28 -21.65
N PHE A 29 -19.22 54.47 -22.66
CA PHE A 29 -19.83 53.15 -22.38
C PHE A 29 -18.85 52.37 -21.57
N ALA A 30 -19.10 52.23 -20.27
CA ALA A 30 -18.44 51.23 -19.45
C ALA A 30 -18.75 49.87 -20.07
N GLN A 31 -17.78 49.32 -20.78
CA GLN A 31 -17.88 47.92 -21.17
C GLN A 31 -17.91 47.09 -19.88
N VAL A 32 -19.09 46.62 -19.53
CA VAL A 32 -19.25 45.61 -18.50
C VAL A 32 -18.46 44.42 -19.02
N LEU A 33 -17.31 44.15 -18.42
CA LEU A 33 -16.63 42.88 -18.60
C LEU A 33 -17.56 41.78 -18.05
N VAL A 34 -18.38 41.26 -18.93
CA VAL A 34 -19.11 40.00 -18.60
C VAL A 34 -18.05 38.95 -18.35
N PRO A 35 -17.94 38.38 -17.13
CA PRO A 35 -16.97 37.36 -16.88
C PRO A 35 -17.23 36.23 -17.89
N HIS A 36 -16.30 36.01 -18.78
CA HIS A 36 -16.35 34.83 -19.65
C HIS A 36 -16.12 33.62 -18.76
N VAL A 37 -17.23 33.00 -18.33
CA VAL A 37 -17.16 31.71 -17.68
C VAL A 37 -16.88 30.68 -18.79
N PRO A 38 -15.69 30.05 -18.79
CA PRO A 38 -15.40 29.01 -19.78
C PRO A 38 -16.47 27.93 -19.64
N GLN A 39 -17.18 27.65 -20.72
CA GLN A 39 -18.05 26.50 -20.75
C GLN A 39 -17.14 25.27 -20.75
N LEU A 40 -17.13 24.56 -19.63
CA LEU A 40 -16.44 23.28 -19.54
C LEU A 40 -17.20 22.28 -20.41
N ASP A 41 -16.51 21.66 -21.33
CA ASP A 41 -17.04 20.58 -22.15
C ASP A 41 -16.97 19.26 -21.35
N PRO A 42 -18.11 18.69 -20.93
CA PRO A 42 -18.12 17.47 -20.12
C PRO A 42 -17.40 16.30 -20.79
N ALA A 43 -17.55 16.15 -22.12
CA ALA A 43 -16.91 15.07 -22.85
C ALA A 43 -15.39 15.20 -22.85
N ARG A 44 -14.89 16.43 -22.96
CA ARG A 44 -13.44 16.71 -22.87
C ARG A 44 -12.89 16.50 -21.47
N LEU A 45 -13.66 16.81 -20.44
CA LEU A 45 -13.27 16.54 -19.05
C LEU A 45 -13.20 15.03 -18.77
N GLU A 46 -14.16 14.28 -19.30
CA GLU A 46 -14.16 12.82 -19.20
C GLU A 46 -12.93 12.22 -19.90
N GLU A 47 -12.64 12.61 -21.13
CA GLU A 47 -11.45 12.18 -21.85
C GLU A 47 -10.16 12.47 -21.08
N GLN A 48 -10.03 13.69 -20.53
CA GLN A 48 -8.89 14.08 -19.71
C GLN A 48 -8.79 13.26 -18.42
N GLY A 49 -9.90 13.00 -17.75
CA GLY A 49 -9.95 12.19 -16.55
C GLY A 49 -9.50 10.75 -16.78
N LEU A 50 -9.97 10.13 -17.88
CA LEU A 50 -9.55 8.78 -18.26
C LEU A 50 -8.08 8.74 -18.69
N SER A 51 -7.57 9.76 -19.39
CA SER A 51 -6.16 9.89 -19.74
C SER A 51 -5.29 9.97 -18.47
N LEU A 52 -5.67 10.78 -17.48
CA LEU A 52 -4.97 10.86 -16.20
C LEU A 52 -4.97 9.53 -15.43
N ALA A 53 -6.06 8.79 -15.47
CA ALA A 53 -6.13 7.46 -14.86
C ALA A 53 -5.18 6.48 -15.55
N GLN A 54 -5.10 6.52 -16.89
CA GLN A 54 -4.16 5.71 -17.66
C GLN A 54 -2.70 6.09 -17.37
N GLU A 55 -2.37 7.37 -17.32
CA GLU A 55 -1.04 7.85 -16.91
C GLU A 55 -0.70 7.39 -15.50
N SER A 56 -1.66 7.47 -14.58
CA SER A 56 -1.51 6.99 -13.21
C SER A 56 -1.16 5.50 -13.16
N ALA A 57 -1.89 4.66 -13.89
CA ALA A 57 -1.62 3.23 -13.96
C ALA A 57 -0.23 2.93 -14.53
N GLN A 58 0.21 3.67 -15.56
CA GLN A 58 1.56 3.56 -16.10
C GLN A 58 2.63 3.96 -15.10
N LEU A 59 2.46 5.08 -14.40
CA LEU A 59 3.37 5.51 -13.34
C LEU A 59 3.51 4.46 -12.23
N ALA A 60 2.39 3.82 -11.86
CA ALA A 60 2.38 2.75 -10.88
C ALA A 60 3.21 1.53 -11.33
N GLN A 61 3.13 1.15 -12.62
CA GLN A 61 3.95 0.07 -13.19
C GLN A 61 5.46 0.36 -13.07
N PHE A 62 5.86 1.64 -13.13
CA PHE A 62 7.23 2.09 -12.91
C PHE A 62 7.54 2.44 -11.46
N GLN A 63 6.68 2.03 -10.51
CA GLN A 63 6.81 2.27 -9.06
C GLN A 63 6.88 3.76 -8.66
N GLN A 64 6.41 4.66 -9.53
CA GLN A 64 6.34 6.10 -9.26
C GLN A 64 5.01 6.44 -8.56
N TYR A 65 4.80 5.85 -7.38
CA TYR A 65 3.50 5.83 -6.70
C TYR A 65 3.01 7.21 -6.27
N GLU A 66 3.89 8.13 -5.84
CA GLU A 66 3.51 9.49 -5.46
C GLU A 66 2.93 10.28 -6.65
N LEU A 67 3.55 10.15 -7.82
CA LEU A 67 3.05 10.78 -9.04
C LEU A 67 1.75 10.12 -9.52
N ALA A 68 1.68 8.79 -9.42
CA ALA A 68 0.48 8.02 -9.74
C ALA A 68 -0.71 8.48 -8.88
N LEU A 69 -0.52 8.65 -7.57
CA LEU A 69 -1.55 9.12 -6.64
C LEU A 69 -2.10 10.49 -7.04
N VAL A 70 -1.23 11.45 -7.38
CA VAL A 70 -1.68 12.79 -7.81
C VAL A 70 -2.53 12.71 -9.08
N ARG A 71 -2.12 11.89 -10.06
CA ARG A 71 -2.89 11.68 -11.29
C ARG A 71 -4.25 11.02 -11.02
N ALA A 72 -4.27 9.97 -10.19
CA ALA A 72 -5.51 9.28 -9.82
C ALA A 72 -6.47 10.20 -9.07
N GLN A 73 -5.97 11.02 -8.12
CA GLN A 73 -6.80 11.99 -7.40
C GLN A 73 -7.44 13.01 -8.34
N LEU A 74 -6.70 13.54 -9.31
CA LEU A 74 -7.26 14.45 -10.33
C LEU A 74 -8.28 13.71 -11.21
N ALA A 75 -7.99 12.49 -11.62
CA ALA A 75 -8.90 11.68 -12.42
C ALA A 75 -10.25 11.47 -11.72
N THR A 76 -10.26 11.18 -10.40
CA THR A 76 -11.53 11.02 -9.65
C THR A 76 -12.37 12.28 -9.59
N GLN A 77 -11.76 13.48 -9.71
CA GLN A 77 -12.49 14.74 -9.76
C GLN A 77 -13.13 14.99 -11.14
N LEU A 78 -12.48 14.52 -12.20
CA LEU A 78 -12.96 14.71 -13.57
C LEU A 78 -13.99 13.67 -13.99
N VAL A 79 -13.85 12.44 -13.50
CA VAL A 79 -14.76 11.30 -13.79
C VAL A 79 -15.26 10.63 -12.51
N PRO A 80 -16.03 11.36 -11.67
CA PRO A 80 -16.42 10.91 -10.33
C PRO A 80 -17.36 9.69 -10.32
N GLU A 81 -17.98 9.36 -11.45
CA GLU A 81 -18.89 8.22 -11.59
C GLU A 81 -18.21 6.99 -12.21
N ASN A 82 -16.89 7.02 -12.42
CA ASN A 82 -16.15 5.89 -12.96
C ASN A 82 -15.57 5.02 -11.82
N PRO A 83 -16.06 3.78 -11.61
CA PRO A 83 -15.63 2.92 -10.51
C PRO A 83 -14.15 2.50 -10.63
N GLN A 84 -13.64 2.30 -11.86
CA GLN A 84 -12.27 1.86 -12.08
C GLN A 84 -11.26 2.92 -11.65
N VAL A 85 -11.58 4.20 -11.81
CA VAL A 85 -10.71 5.32 -11.39
C VAL A 85 -10.64 5.40 -9.85
N TRP A 86 -11.76 5.20 -9.17
CA TRP A 86 -11.78 5.12 -7.71
C TRP A 86 -11.06 3.88 -7.18
N ALA A 87 -11.23 2.72 -7.85
CA ALA A 87 -10.52 1.50 -7.49
C ALA A 87 -9.00 1.65 -7.67
N LEU A 88 -8.56 2.31 -8.75
CA LEU A 88 -7.15 2.63 -8.99
C LEU A 88 -6.59 3.50 -7.85
N LEU A 89 -7.29 4.57 -7.46
CA LEU A 89 -6.87 5.43 -6.35
C LEU A 89 -6.74 4.65 -5.05
N GLY A 90 -7.73 3.81 -4.73
CA GLY A 90 -7.68 2.97 -3.53
C GLY A 90 -6.53 1.97 -3.54
N SER A 91 -6.29 1.30 -4.67
CA SER A 91 -5.18 0.37 -4.84
C SER A 91 -3.82 1.05 -4.70
N LEU A 92 -3.68 2.27 -5.21
CA LEU A 92 -2.45 3.07 -5.06
C LEU A 92 -2.19 3.43 -3.59
N TYR A 93 -3.23 3.78 -2.82
CA TYR A 93 -3.08 4.00 -1.38
C TYR A 93 -2.58 2.74 -0.66
N LEU A 94 -3.08 1.54 -1.04
CA LEU A 94 -2.57 0.27 -0.49
C LEU A 94 -1.09 0.04 -0.86
N GLN A 95 -0.68 0.38 -2.06
CA GLN A 95 0.71 0.22 -2.51
C GLN A 95 1.69 1.09 -1.72
N VAL A 96 1.27 2.26 -1.28
CA VAL A 96 2.12 3.15 -0.45
C VAL A 96 1.90 2.96 1.06
N GLY A 97 1.17 1.92 1.48
CA GLY A 97 0.92 1.62 2.90
C GLY A 97 -0.04 2.59 3.60
N GLN A 98 -0.82 3.37 2.83
CA GLN A 98 -1.83 4.28 3.37
C GLN A 98 -3.21 3.58 3.45
N ASP A 99 -3.25 2.46 4.18
CA ASP A 99 -4.40 1.55 4.19
C ASP A 99 -5.70 2.23 4.60
N GLN A 100 -5.66 3.12 5.60
CA GLN A 100 -6.84 3.86 6.03
C GLN A 100 -7.37 4.81 4.93
N ALA A 101 -6.47 5.41 4.14
CA ALA A 101 -6.86 6.30 3.05
C ALA A 101 -7.46 5.54 1.85
N ALA A 102 -7.15 4.25 1.70
CA ALA A 102 -7.68 3.39 0.64
C ALA A 102 -9.19 3.10 0.80
N ILE A 103 -9.71 3.08 2.04
CA ILE A 103 -11.08 2.64 2.32
C ILE A 103 -12.12 3.48 1.59
N ALA A 104 -12.07 4.80 1.71
CA ALA A 104 -13.09 5.67 1.13
C ALA A 104 -13.16 5.59 -0.41
N PRO A 105 -12.03 5.65 -1.16
CA PRO A 105 -12.05 5.43 -2.60
C PRO A 105 -12.58 4.05 -3.01
N LEU A 106 -12.17 2.98 -2.32
CA LEU A 106 -12.66 1.63 -2.62
C LEU A 106 -14.14 1.46 -2.33
N GLN A 107 -14.66 2.06 -1.25
CA GLN A 107 -16.10 2.08 -0.97
C GLN A 107 -16.87 2.88 -2.00
N LYS A 108 -16.33 4.01 -2.49
CA LYS A 108 -16.97 4.75 -3.60
C LYS A 108 -16.97 3.89 -4.86
N ALA A 109 -15.87 3.23 -5.21
CA ALA A 109 -15.81 2.29 -6.32
C ALA A 109 -16.87 1.18 -6.18
N GLN A 110 -16.97 0.55 -5.01
CA GLN A 110 -17.96 -0.48 -4.72
C GLN A 110 -19.41 0.04 -4.84
N SER A 111 -19.66 1.29 -4.44
CA SER A 111 -20.99 1.88 -4.56
C SER A 111 -21.42 2.09 -6.01
N LEU A 112 -20.46 2.31 -6.91
CA LEU A 112 -20.64 2.51 -8.35
C LEU A 112 -20.70 1.18 -9.10
N ASP A 113 -19.92 0.19 -8.68
CA ASP A 113 -19.91 -1.16 -9.23
C ASP A 113 -19.84 -2.19 -8.10
N ARG A 114 -20.97 -2.84 -7.81
CA ARG A 114 -21.11 -3.80 -6.71
C ARG A 114 -20.67 -5.21 -7.08
N GLU A 115 -20.51 -5.47 -8.37
CA GLU A 115 -20.25 -6.82 -8.91
C GLU A 115 -18.80 -6.96 -9.41
N GLU A 116 -17.96 -5.94 -9.22
CA GLU A 116 -16.53 -6.03 -9.56
C GLU A 116 -15.72 -6.69 -8.43
N PRO A 117 -15.28 -7.95 -8.61
CA PRO A 117 -14.58 -8.69 -7.55
C PRO A 117 -13.28 -8.03 -7.09
N ALA A 118 -12.56 -7.38 -8.01
CA ALA A 118 -11.27 -6.76 -7.70
C ALA A 118 -11.40 -5.65 -6.64
N ILE A 119 -12.50 -4.89 -6.66
CA ILE A 119 -12.79 -3.86 -5.65
C ILE A 119 -13.00 -4.50 -4.28
N LEU A 120 -13.72 -5.62 -4.25
CA LEU A 120 -14.00 -6.36 -3.01
C LEU A 120 -12.73 -6.99 -2.43
N PHE A 121 -11.86 -7.53 -3.28
CA PHE A 121 -10.55 -8.05 -2.86
C PHE A 121 -9.66 -6.95 -2.32
N ALA A 122 -9.60 -5.79 -2.99
CA ALA A 122 -8.84 -4.64 -2.49
C ALA A 122 -9.37 -4.12 -1.14
N LEU A 123 -10.70 -4.07 -0.95
CA LEU A 123 -11.30 -3.77 0.35
C LEU A 123 -10.93 -4.81 1.41
N GLY A 124 -10.94 -6.09 1.05
CA GLY A 124 -10.51 -7.18 1.93
C GLY A 124 -9.09 -7.00 2.41
N THR A 125 -8.16 -6.73 1.51
CA THR A 125 -6.75 -6.45 1.84
C THR A 125 -6.61 -5.20 2.70
N ALA A 126 -7.34 -4.09 2.38
CA ALA A 126 -7.33 -2.87 3.18
C ALA A 126 -7.78 -3.13 4.63
N TYR A 127 -8.91 -3.80 4.80
CA TYR A 127 -9.43 -4.14 6.13
C TYR A 127 -8.50 -5.09 6.89
N PHE A 128 -7.89 -6.06 6.21
CA PHE A 128 -6.91 -6.95 6.83
C PHE A 128 -5.72 -6.18 7.42
N ARG A 129 -5.10 -5.28 6.65
CA ARG A 129 -3.98 -4.46 7.10
C ARG A 129 -4.35 -3.53 8.26
N LEU A 130 -5.60 -3.09 8.31
CA LEU A 130 -6.16 -2.32 9.43
C LEU A 130 -6.58 -3.21 10.62
N LYS A 131 -6.31 -4.52 10.55
CA LYS A 131 -6.70 -5.52 11.57
C LYS A 131 -8.21 -5.62 11.79
N GLN A 132 -9.01 -5.17 10.83
CA GLN A 132 -10.46 -5.26 10.79
C GLN A 132 -10.88 -6.58 10.13
N TYR A 133 -10.55 -7.69 10.76
CA TYR A 133 -10.62 -9.02 10.15
C TYR A 133 -12.03 -9.45 9.76
N ASP A 134 -13.08 -9.05 10.51
CA ASP A 134 -14.46 -9.36 10.15
C ASP A 134 -14.86 -8.70 8.82
N GLN A 135 -14.54 -7.42 8.64
CA GLN A 135 -14.83 -6.70 7.40
C GLN A 135 -13.99 -7.26 6.24
N SER A 136 -12.74 -7.65 6.50
CA SER A 136 -11.90 -8.32 5.51
C SER A 136 -12.53 -9.62 5.03
N ILE A 137 -12.94 -10.50 5.94
CA ILE A 137 -13.60 -11.77 5.64
C ILE A 137 -14.87 -11.56 4.83
N ASP A 138 -15.72 -10.60 5.21
CA ASP A 138 -16.98 -10.31 4.52
C ASP A 138 -16.74 -9.81 3.09
N ALA A 139 -15.77 -8.90 2.89
CA ALA A 139 -15.41 -8.39 1.58
C ALA A 139 -14.83 -9.50 0.69
N LEU A 140 -13.83 -10.27 1.18
CA LEU A 140 -13.20 -11.36 0.45
C LEU A 140 -14.19 -12.46 0.08
N ARG A 141 -15.04 -12.88 1.01
CA ARG A 141 -16.10 -13.88 0.74
C ARG A 141 -17.10 -13.39 -0.30
N THR A 142 -17.40 -12.08 -0.29
CA THR A 142 -18.31 -11.50 -1.28
C THR A 142 -17.67 -11.49 -2.65
N GLY A 143 -16.40 -11.08 -2.76
CA GLY A 143 -15.64 -11.13 -4.01
C GLY A 143 -15.48 -12.57 -4.54
N LEU A 144 -15.18 -13.52 -3.65
CA LEU A 144 -15.04 -14.95 -4.02
C LEU A 144 -16.35 -15.62 -4.43
N ARG A 145 -17.53 -15.09 -4.07
CA ARG A 145 -18.80 -15.56 -4.66
C ARG A 145 -18.95 -15.14 -6.13
N LEU A 146 -18.35 -14.01 -6.52
CA LEU A 146 -18.37 -13.49 -7.89
C LEU A 146 -17.25 -14.10 -8.73
N LYS A 147 -16.08 -14.28 -8.15
CA LYS A 147 -14.90 -14.89 -8.78
C LYS A 147 -14.27 -15.91 -7.81
N PRO A 148 -14.72 -17.18 -7.84
CA PRO A 148 -14.29 -18.20 -6.87
C PRO A 148 -12.84 -18.68 -7.06
N ASP A 149 -12.32 -18.59 -8.29
CA ASP A 149 -11.02 -19.13 -8.67
C ASP A 149 -9.93 -18.03 -8.65
N GLU A 150 -9.75 -17.42 -7.47
CA GLU A 150 -8.74 -16.37 -7.25
C GLU A 150 -7.82 -16.77 -6.09
N PRO A 151 -6.64 -17.40 -6.37
CA PRO A 151 -5.76 -17.92 -5.32
C PRO A 151 -5.31 -16.84 -4.32
N GLY A 152 -5.02 -15.63 -4.80
CA GLY A 152 -4.62 -14.52 -3.94
C GLY A 152 -5.70 -14.10 -2.95
N ALA A 153 -6.96 -14.05 -3.39
CA ALA A 153 -8.07 -13.70 -2.50
C ALA A 153 -8.40 -14.84 -1.49
N LEU A 154 -8.23 -16.09 -1.90
CA LEU A 154 -8.34 -17.23 -1.01
C LEU A 154 -7.23 -17.24 0.05
N PHE A 155 -6.01 -16.88 -0.33
CA PHE A 155 -4.88 -16.71 0.58
C PHE A 155 -5.16 -15.59 1.59
N ASP A 156 -5.60 -14.41 1.14
CA ASP A 156 -5.95 -13.29 2.02
C ASP A 156 -7.09 -13.67 2.99
N LEU A 157 -8.08 -14.44 2.51
CA LEU A 157 -9.17 -14.95 3.35
C LEU A 157 -8.63 -15.93 4.40
N GLY A 158 -7.69 -16.79 4.03
CA GLY A 158 -6.99 -17.69 4.95
C GLY A 158 -6.24 -16.92 6.03
N ASN A 159 -5.51 -15.87 5.65
CA ASN A 159 -4.81 -14.97 6.57
C ASN A 159 -5.77 -14.32 7.58
N ALA A 160 -6.91 -13.82 7.09
CA ALA A 160 -7.91 -13.16 7.94
C ALA A 160 -8.53 -14.16 8.96
N TYR A 161 -8.81 -15.40 8.54
CA TYR A 161 -9.26 -16.46 9.44
C TYR A 161 -8.18 -16.87 10.44
N TYR A 162 -6.93 -16.97 10.01
CA TYR A 162 -5.80 -17.29 10.88
C TYR A 162 -5.65 -16.28 12.01
N MET A 163 -5.70 -14.99 11.68
CA MET A 163 -5.63 -13.90 12.67
C MET A 163 -6.81 -13.94 13.67
N GLN A 164 -7.95 -14.51 13.29
CA GLN A 164 -9.06 -14.78 14.20
C GLN A 164 -8.95 -16.12 14.91
N LYS A 165 -7.86 -16.87 14.76
CA LYS A 165 -7.64 -18.23 15.30
C LYS A 165 -8.69 -19.25 14.81
N ARG A 166 -9.32 -18.97 13.66
CA ARG A 166 -10.25 -19.87 12.96
C ARG A 166 -9.46 -20.80 12.06
N TYR A 167 -8.65 -21.63 12.68
CA TYR A 167 -7.62 -22.44 12.01
C TYR A 167 -8.17 -23.37 10.93
N GLY A 168 -9.32 -24.03 11.17
CA GLY A 168 -9.95 -24.89 10.17
C GLY A 168 -10.39 -24.13 8.91
N ASP A 169 -10.97 -22.93 9.07
CA ASP A 169 -11.36 -22.07 7.95
C ASP A 169 -10.13 -21.53 7.19
N ALA A 170 -9.05 -21.23 7.92
CA ALA A 170 -7.80 -20.77 7.33
C ALA A 170 -7.18 -21.86 6.43
N ILE A 171 -7.01 -23.09 6.97
CA ILE A 171 -6.48 -24.22 6.20
C ILE A 171 -7.34 -24.49 4.98
N ALA A 172 -8.67 -24.53 5.11
CA ALA A 172 -9.57 -24.75 3.99
C ALA A 172 -9.44 -23.71 2.89
N SER A 173 -9.19 -22.43 3.25
CA SER A 173 -8.99 -21.35 2.30
C SER A 173 -7.65 -21.48 1.57
N TYR A 174 -6.57 -21.76 2.29
CA TYR A 174 -5.25 -22.00 1.71
C TYR A 174 -5.23 -23.24 0.80
N GLN A 175 -5.86 -24.34 1.22
CA GLN A 175 -5.96 -25.56 0.40
C GLN A 175 -6.65 -25.28 -0.93
N LYS A 176 -7.74 -24.52 -0.94
CA LYS A 176 -8.38 -24.09 -2.19
C LYS A 176 -7.46 -23.24 -3.07
N ALA A 177 -6.65 -22.37 -2.48
CA ALA A 177 -5.67 -21.61 -3.24
C ALA A 177 -4.63 -22.52 -3.90
N VAL A 178 -4.16 -23.55 -3.20
CA VAL A 178 -3.23 -24.57 -3.72
C VAL A 178 -3.89 -25.45 -4.77
N GLU A 179 -5.17 -25.83 -4.61
CA GLU A 179 -5.91 -26.60 -5.63
C GLU A 179 -6.02 -25.87 -6.97
N ILE A 180 -6.07 -24.51 -6.95
CA ILE A 180 -6.12 -23.69 -8.16
C ILE A 180 -4.71 -23.46 -8.72
N SER A 181 -3.71 -23.31 -7.85
CA SER A 181 -2.32 -23.07 -8.20
C SER A 181 -1.42 -23.92 -7.30
N ASP A 182 -1.01 -25.07 -7.80
CA ASP A 182 -0.22 -26.08 -7.06
C ASP A 182 1.19 -25.61 -6.67
N GLU A 183 1.74 -24.61 -7.38
CA GLU A 183 2.99 -23.96 -7.06
C GLU A 183 2.84 -22.72 -6.15
N PHE A 184 1.65 -22.49 -5.59
CA PHE A 184 1.42 -21.33 -4.73
C PHE A 184 1.99 -21.55 -3.32
N TRP A 185 3.32 -21.59 -3.24
CA TRP A 185 4.08 -21.86 -2.02
C TRP A 185 3.66 -20.99 -0.80
N PRO A 186 3.20 -19.71 -0.93
CA PRO A 186 2.78 -18.93 0.25
C PRO A 186 1.63 -19.57 1.02
N ALA A 187 0.65 -20.14 0.30
CA ALA A 187 -0.47 -20.83 0.95
C ALA A 187 0.00 -22.13 1.64
N ILE A 188 0.90 -22.88 1.01
CA ILE A 188 1.49 -24.08 1.59
C ILE A 188 2.27 -23.73 2.87
N ASN A 189 3.10 -22.67 2.82
CA ASN A 189 3.82 -22.17 3.98
C ASN A 189 2.86 -21.82 5.13
N ASN A 190 1.77 -21.10 4.84
CA ASN A 190 0.83 -20.65 5.85
C ASN A 190 -0.02 -21.81 6.41
N ILE A 191 -0.28 -22.89 5.65
CA ILE A 191 -0.81 -24.13 6.22
C ILE A 191 0.14 -24.64 7.30
N GLY A 192 1.47 -24.64 7.04
CA GLY A 192 2.49 -25.00 8.02
C GLY A 192 2.43 -24.14 9.28
N LEU A 193 2.31 -22.80 9.13
CA LEU A 193 2.15 -21.91 10.28
C LEU A 193 0.93 -22.27 11.13
N VAL A 194 -0.22 -22.51 10.50
CA VAL A 194 -1.45 -22.87 11.20
C VAL A 194 -1.31 -24.21 11.93
N LEU A 195 -0.79 -25.24 11.26
CA LEU A 195 -0.59 -26.57 11.84
C LEU A 195 0.35 -26.52 13.06
N TYR A 196 1.42 -25.73 12.96
CA TYR A 196 2.34 -25.55 14.08
C TYR A 196 1.66 -24.91 15.30
N GLU A 197 0.84 -23.89 15.10
CA GLU A 197 0.08 -23.27 16.19
C GLU A 197 -0.95 -24.22 16.81
N GLN A 198 -1.53 -25.14 16.02
CA GLN A 198 -2.40 -26.21 16.52
C GLN A 198 -1.64 -27.32 17.25
N GLY A 199 -0.31 -27.39 17.13
CA GLY A 199 0.54 -28.40 17.75
C GLY A 199 0.84 -29.59 16.87
N ASP A 200 0.39 -29.60 15.64
CA ASP A 200 0.77 -30.58 14.62
C ASP A 200 2.09 -30.18 13.98
N VAL A 201 3.18 -30.49 14.72
CA VAL A 201 4.54 -30.11 14.28
C VAL A 201 4.97 -30.93 13.08
N ASP A 202 4.60 -32.20 13.00
CA ASP A 202 4.97 -33.08 11.90
C ASP A 202 4.30 -32.64 10.60
N GLY A 203 3.00 -32.32 10.64
CA GLY A 203 2.28 -31.77 9.52
C GLY A 203 2.84 -30.41 9.07
N ALA A 204 3.25 -29.53 10.01
CA ALA A 204 3.89 -28.27 9.68
C ALA A 204 5.23 -28.48 8.95
N VAL A 205 6.07 -29.39 9.41
CA VAL A 205 7.35 -29.75 8.78
C VAL A 205 7.14 -30.25 7.35
N GLU A 206 6.13 -31.10 7.11
CA GLU A 206 5.77 -31.54 5.76
C GLU A 206 5.43 -30.36 4.84
N GLN A 207 4.59 -29.43 5.31
CA GLN A 207 4.18 -28.28 4.51
C GLN A 207 5.38 -27.37 4.18
N TRP A 208 6.25 -27.08 5.15
CA TRP A 208 7.41 -26.23 4.88
C TRP A 208 8.42 -26.91 3.94
N ARG A 209 8.63 -28.22 4.05
CA ARG A 209 9.42 -28.98 3.07
C ARG A 209 8.82 -28.90 1.66
N ALA A 210 7.49 -28.99 1.54
CA ALA A 210 6.79 -28.85 0.27
C ALA A 210 6.94 -27.43 -0.30
N ALA A 211 6.80 -26.39 0.51
CA ALA A 211 6.99 -25.00 0.09
C ALA A 211 8.43 -24.75 -0.40
N ILE A 212 9.43 -25.26 0.31
CA ILE A 212 10.86 -25.18 -0.05
C ILE A 212 11.15 -25.93 -1.36
N ALA A 213 10.48 -27.06 -1.60
CA ALA A 213 10.64 -27.80 -2.84
C ALA A 213 10.11 -27.05 -4.07
N ILE A 214 9.11 -26.18 -3.91
CA ILE A 214 8.61 -25.29 -4.96
C ILE A 214 9.57 -24.12 -5.17
N ASP A 215 9.95 -23.44 -4.10
CA ASP A 215 10.89 -22.31 -4.18
C ASP A 215 11.89 -22.34 -3.00
N GLY A 216 13.05 -22.91 -3.25
CA GLY A 216 14.14 -23.01 -2.28
C GLY A 216 14.86 -21.67 -1.98
N THR A 217 14.44 -20.57 -2.57
CA THR A 217 15.01 -19.23 -2.27
C THR A 217 14.22 -18.47 -1.20
N GLN A 218 13.09 -19.02 -0.77
CA GLN A 218 12.23 -18.37 0.23
C GLN A 218 12.73 -18.64 1.64
N THR A 219 13.00 -17.55 2.36
CA THR A 219 13.59 -17.61 3.72
C THR A 219 12.60 -18.12 4.76
N GLU A 220 11.34 -17.69 4.66
CA GLU A 220 10.32 -17.94 5.67
C GLU A 220 10.11 -19.44 5.95
N PRO A 221 9.77 -20.28 4.95
CA PRO A 221 9.56 -21.70 5.20
C PRO A 221 10.84 -22.40 5.68
N GLN A 222 12.02 -21.95 5.26
CA GLN A 222 13.29 -22.52 5.72
C GLN A 222 13.55 -22.23 7.19
N LEU A 223 13.34 -20.99 7.65
CA LEU A 223 13.55 -20.66 9.07
C LEU A 223 12.48 -21.34 9.94
N ALA A 224 11.22 -21.38 9.50
CA ALA A 224 10.14 -22.06 10.22
C ALA A 224 10.44 -23.55 10.36
N LEU A 225 10.91 -24.21 9.29
CA LEU A 225 11.37 -25.59 9.31
C LEU A 225 12.52 -25.79 10.30
N ALA A 226 13.53 -24.94 10.26
CA ALA A 226 14.69 -25.02 11.16
C ALA A 226 14.28 -24.94 12.63
N VAL A 227 13.37 -24.02 12.97
CA VAL A 227 12.84 -23.87 14.34
C VAL A 227 12.07 -25.11 14.78
N ALA A 228 11.26 -25.69 13.89
CA ALA A 228 10.49 -26.89 14.19
C ALA A 228 11.41 -28.13 14.40
N LEU A 229 12.38 -28.32 13.53
CA LEU A 229 13.39 -29.39 13.65
C LEU A 229 14.19 -29.30 14.95
N HIS A 230 14.59 -28.07 15.32
CA HIS A 230 15.25 -27.86 16.60
C HIS A 230 14.36 -28.27 17.78
N ALA A 231 13.07 -27.93 17.74
CA ALA A 231 12.12 -28.33 18.80
C ALA A 231 11.90 -29.85 18.86
N GLN A 232 12.05 -30.55 17.73
CA GLN A 232 12.01 -32.02 17.65
C GLN A 232 13.33 -32.69 18.08
N GLY A 233 14.42 -31.94 18.21
CA GLY A 233 15.74 -32.48 18.60
C GLY A 233 16.69 -32.72 17.43
N ASP A 234 16.31 -32.43 16.21
CA ASP A 234 17.11 -32.57 14.98
C ASP A 234 18.09 -31.39 14.84
N GLN A 235 19.06 -31.34 15.76
CA GLN A 235 19.92 -30.18 15.97
C GLN A 235 20.75 -29.79 14.74
N GLU A 236 21.34 -30.76 14.03
CA GLU A 236 22.29 -30.47 12.95
C GLU A 236 21.55 -29.97 11.69
N GLU A 237 20.44 -30.61 11.31
CA GLU A 237 19.61 -30.13 10.19
C GLU A 237 19.01 -28.77 10.51
N ALA A 238 18.52 -28.57 11.73
CA ALA A 238 17.98 -27.30 12.19
C ALA A 238 18.99 -26.14 12.07
N LEU A 239 20.19 -26.34 12.57
CA LEU A 239 21.24 -25.31 12.54
C LEU A 239 21.65 -24.99 11.10
N THR A 240 21.86 -26.02 10.28
CA THR A 240 22.29 -25.85 8.89
C THR A 240 21.23 -25.10 8.07
N THR A 241 19.95 -25.50 8.21
CA THR A 241 18.82 -24.87 7.51
C THR A 241 18.59 -23.44 8.00
N GLY A 242 18.68 -23.21 9.33
CA GLY A 242 18.49 -21.88 9.90
C GLY A 242 19.58 -20.89 9.51
N GLU A 243 20.86 -21.33 9.46
CA GLU A 243 21.94 -20.48 8.96
C GLU A 243 21.74 -20.13 7.48
N ALA A 244 21.35 -21.11 6.65
CA ALA A 244 21.08 -20.87 5.25
C ALA A 244 19.95 -19.85 5.08
N ALA A 245 18.84 -20.02 5.80
CA ALA A 245 17.71 -19.09 5.79
C ALA A 245 18.14 -17.66 6.17
N LEU A 246 18.85 -17.48 7.28
CA LEU A 246 19.29 -16.16 7.74
C LEU A 246 20.32 -15.50 6.81
N ARG A 247 21.06 -16.28 6.01
CA ARG A 247 21.95 -15.75 4.96
C ARG A 247 21.18 -15.28 3.73
N LEU A 248 20.03 -15.87 3.42
CA LEU A 248 19.15 -15.40 2.36
C LEU A 248 18.51 -14.07 2.72
N ASP A 249 17.95 -13.97 3.94
CA ASP A 249 17.37 -12.72 4.44
C ASP A 249 17.52 -12.63 5.97
N ASN A 250 18.42 -11.77 6.43
CA ASN A 250 18.72 -11.59 7.85
C ASN A 250 17.62 -10.86 8.64
N ARG A 251 16.61 -10.25 7.98
CA ARG A 251 15.45 -9.64 8.65
C ARG A 251 14.66 -10.68 9.43
N TYR A 252 14.66 -11.93 8.99
CA TYR A 252 14.03 -13.04 9.70
C TYR A 252 14.71 -13.39 11.05
N GLY A 253 15.85 -12.77 11.36
CA GLY A 253 16.44 -12.78 12.71
C GLY A 253 15.83 -11.76 13.69
N ASP A 254 14.80 -11.02 13.28
CA ASP A 254 14.06 -10.05 14.09
C ASP A 254 12.65 -10.59 14.38
N LEU A 255 12.29 -10.68 15.67
CA LEU A 255 10.98 -11.20 16.08
C LEU A 255 9.84 -10.27 15.69
N ASP A 256 10.04 -8.96 15.66
CA ASP A 256 9.00 -8.02 15.25
C ASP A 256 8.67 -8.19 13.76
N PHE A 257 9.70 -8.42 12.93
CA PHE A 257 9.51 -8.75 11.53
C PHE A 257 8.72 -10.07 11.33
N LEU A 258 8.96 -11.07 12.18
CA LEU A 258 8.22 -12.34 12.12
C LEU A 258 6.74 -12.16 12.51
N VAL A 259 6.46 -11.30 13.49
CA VAL A 259 5.08 -10.94 13.86
C VAL A 259 4.34 -10.28 12.69
N GLU A 260 5.01 -9.40 11.95
CA GLU A 260 4.47 -8.77 10.75
C GLU A 260 4.17 -9.79 9.63
N ASN A 261 4.96 -10.89 9.59
CA ASN A 261 4.77 -12.02 8.69
C ASN A 261 3.85 -13.13 9.26
N LEU A 262 2.97 -12.79 10.19
CA LEU A 262 1.93 -13.65 10.74
C LEU A 262 2.43 -14.86 11.53
N TRP A 263 3.66 -14.86 12.03
CA TRP A 263 4.13 -15.93 12.90
C TRP A 263 3.33 -15.92 14.21
N GLY A 264 2.81 -17.08 14.59
CA GLY A 264 1.99 -17.24 15.79
C GLY A 264 2.83 -17.34 17.07
N ASP A 265 2.14 -17.28 18.20
CA ASP A 265 2.77 -17.21 19.53
C ASP A 265 3.68 -18.40 19.83
N ARG A 266 3.26 -19.62 19.39
CA ARG A 266 4.02 -20.85 19.65
C ARG A 266 5.31 -20.89 18.83
N LEU A 267 5.24 -20.57 17.54
CA LEU A 267 6.43 -20.56 16.68
C LEU A 267 7.39 -19.44 17.11
N LEU A 268 6.90 -18.24 17.44
CA LEU A 268 7.71 -17.13 17.96
C LEU A 268 8.44 -17.49 19.25
N ALA A 269 7.79 -18.19 20.17
CA ALA A 269 8.43 -18.64 21.40
C ALA A 269 9.60 -19.58 21.15
N GLN A 270 9.45 -20.54 20.24
CA GLN A 270 10.53 -21.45 19.84
C GLN A 270 11.63 -20.72 19.06
N THR A 271 11.26 -19.82 18.17
CA THR A 271 12.21 -19.01 17.40
C THR A 271 13.09 -18.16 18.31
N ARG A 272 12.52 -17.56 19.36
CA ARG A 272 13.31 -16.81 20.34
C ARG A 272 14.41 -17.65 20.97
N THR A 273 14.12 -18.91 21.28
CA THR A 273 15.10 -19.87 21.82
C THR A 273 16.14 -20.24 20.75
N PHE A 274 15.69 -20.55 19.53
CA PHE A 274 16.54 -20.90 18.41
C PHE A 274 17.56 -19.81 18.05
N LEU A 275 17.12 -18.54 18.01
CA LEU A 275 17.99 -17.40 17.72
C LEU A 275 19.04 -17.12 18.80
N GLN A 276 18.92 -17.70 20.01
CA GLN A 276 19.93 -17.60 21.07
C GLN A 276 21.00 -18.68 20.98
N LEU A 277 20.87 -19.67 20.12
CA LEU A 277 21.89 -20.71 19.95
C LEU A 277 23.21 -20.08 19.49
N PRO A 278 24.37 -20.54 20.04
CA PRO A 278 25.68 -19.91 19.77
C PRO A 278 25.97 -19.80 18.26
N ARG A 279 25.73 -20.85 17.51
CA ARG A 279 25.99 -20.94 16.08
C ARG A 279 25.11 -19.96 15.28
N ILE A 280 23.83 -19.83 15.64
CA ILE A 280 22.88 -18.88 15.00
C ILE A 280 23.24 -17.43 15.34
N ARG A 281 23.61 -17.16 16.61
CA ARG A 281 24.05 -15.82 17.02
C ARG A 281 25.34 -15.39 16.31
N GLU A 282 26.27 -16.31 16.12
CA GLU A 282 27.48 -16.05 15.35
C GLU A 282 27.15 -15.67 13.89
N THR A 283 26.28 -16.44 13.25
CA THR A 283 25.81 -16.14 11.89
C THR A 283 25.18 -14.75 11.80
N LEU A 284 24.25 -14.41 12.69
CA LEU A 284 23.62 -13.08 12.73
C LEU A 284 24.64 -11.97 12.99
N SER A 285 25.65 -12.22 13.83
CA SER A 285 26.72 -11.26 14.10
C SER A 285 27.58 -10.99 12.85
N GLN A 286 27.90 -12.03 12.10
CA GLN A 286 28.65 -11.91 10.85
C GLN A 286 27.87 -11.14 9.79
N LEU A 287 26.56 -11.37 9.67
CA LEU A 287 25.68 -10.70 8.69
C LEU A 287 25.44 -9.21 9.01
N ARG A 288 25.59 -8.79 10.28
CA ARG A 288 25.48 -7.39 10.71
C ARG A 288 26.76 -6.58 10.51
N GLN A 289 27.92 -7.23 10.26
CA GLN A 289 29.17 -6.51 10.01
C GLN A 289 29.15 -5.94 8.59
N PRO A 290 29.57 -4.67 8.38
CA PRO A 290 29.74 -4.13 7.05
C PRO A 290 30.73 -5.01 6.29
N GLN A 291 30.35 -5.52 5.13
CA GLN A 291 31.33 -6.22 4.28
C GLN A 291 32.43 -5.24 3.89
N PRO A 292 33.73 -5.60 4.03
CA PRO A 292 34.79 -4.77 3.54
C PRO A 292 34.57 -4.54 2.04
N GLN A 293 34.53 -3.27 1.63
CA GLN A 293 34.44 -2.94 0.21
C GLN A 293 35.69 -3.50 -0.46
N PRO A 294 35.57 -4.17 -1.61
CA PRO A 294 36.77 -4.56 -2.37
C PRO A 294 37.55 -3.28 -2.68
N GLU A 295 38.80 -3.25 -2.29
CA GLU A 295 39.74 -2.19 -2.64
C GLU A 295 39.76 -2.05 -4.18
N GLN A 296 39.40 -0.85 -4.67
CA GLN A 296 39.41 -0.51 -6.10
C GLN A 296 40.83 -0.18 -6.57
#